data_3be14d745c67b9f5363ff10c99bb04d7
#
_entry.id   3be14d745c67b9f5363ff10c99bb04d7
#
_cell.length_a   1.000
_cell.length_b   1.000
_cell.length_c   1.000
_cell.angle_alpha   90.00
_cell.angle_beta   90.00
_cell.angle_gamma   90.00
#
_symmetry.space_group_name_H-M   'P 1'
#
loop_
_entity.id
_entity.type
_entity.pdbx_description
1 polymer ?
#
loop_
_entity_poly.entity_id
_entity_poly.type
_entity_poly.pdbx_seq_one_letter_code
_entity_poly.pdbx_strand_id
1 'polypeptide(L)'
;MPLIALTGGIASGKSTIARRLAELGAVVVDADQIVRDVQAPGSAVLARIEDVFGADVIDADGALDRAALGAKVFGDPEQLARLNAIVHPAVRAESQRRFEEAASAGPETVVVYDVPLLVEARVDDPWDLIVVAHAPADERRRRLVELRGMAEQAAQELSL
;
A
#
# COMPACT_ATOMS: atom_id res chain seq x y z
N MET A 1 -17.48 -1.77 -14.99
CA MET A 1 -16.63 -2.38 -13.95
C MET A 1 -16.71 -1.54 -12.69
N PRO A 2 -17.32 -2.06 -11.62
CA PRO A 2 -17.30 -1.37 -10.33
C PRO A 2 -15.89 -1.35 -9.73
N LEU A 3 -15.42 -0.16 -9.35
CA LEU A 3 -14.13 0.06 -8.74
C LEU A 3 -14.31 0.52 -7.29
N ILE A 4 -13.90 -0.31 -6.36
CA ILE A 4 -14.06 -0.11 -4.92
C ILE A 4 -12.71 0.15 -4.27
N ALA A 5 -12.59 1.24 -3.52
CA ALA A 5 -11.46 1.43 -2.63
C ALA A 5 -11.73 0.82 -1.26
N LEU A 6 -10.85 -0.03 -0.79
CA LEU A 6 -10.88 -0.60 0.56
C LEU A 6 -9.72 -0.05 1.37
N THR A 7 -10.04 0.67 2.43
CA THR A 7 -9.04 1.27 3.32
C THR A 7 -9.33 0.96 4.77
N GLY A 8 -8.39 1.25 5.64
CA GLY A 8 -8.52 1.03 7.07
C GLY A 8 -7.16 1.01 7.75
N GLY A 9 -7.16 1.30 9.04
CA GLY A 9 -5.96 1.29 9.86
C GLY A 9 -5.44 -0.12 10.14
N ILE A 10 -4.27 -0.19 10.78
CA ILE A 10 -3.68 -1.45 11.22
C ILE A 10 -4.65 -2.22 12.13
N ALA A 11 -4.73 -3.53 11.95
CA ALA A 11 -5.60 -4.43 12.70
C ALA A 11 -7.10 -4.07 12.68
N SER A 12 -7.55 -3.32 11.68
CA SER A 12 -8.96 -2.94 11.48
C SER A 12 -9.84 -4.08 10.94
N GLY A 13 -9.24 -5.16 10.45
CA GLY A 13 -9.93 -6.25 9.76
C GLY A 13 -9.94 -6.12 8.23
N LYS A 14 -9.24 -5.13 7.68
CA LYS A 14 -9.17 -4.86 6.23
C LYS A 14 -8.74 -6.08 5.42
N SER A 15 -7.71 -6.81 5.84
CA SER A 15 -7.23 -8.02 5.16
C SER A 15 -8.28 -9.14 5.13
N THR A 16 -9.07 -9.29 6.19
CA THR A 16 -10.16 -10.25 6.26
C THR A 16 -11.28 -9.90 5.29
N ILE A 17 -11.62 -8.60 5.19
CA ILE A 17 -12.60 -8.08 4.24
C ILE A 17 -12.10 -8.32 2.80
N ALA A 18 -10.86 -7.95 2.50
CA ALA A 18 -10.25 -8.14 1.18
C ALA A 18 -10.30 -9.61 0.74
N ARG A 19 -9.91 -10.53 1.62
CA ARG A 19 -9.96 -11.97 1.35
C ARG A 19 -11.39 -12.45 1.08
N ARG A 20 -12.36 -11.99 1.88
CA ARG A 20 -13.76 -12.37 1.69
C ARG A 20 -14.32 -11.86 0.36
N LEU A 21 -13.97 -10.65 -0.03
CA LEU A 21 -14.36 -10.11 -1.34
C LEU A 21 -13.76 -10.91 -2.49
N ALA A 22 -12.50 -11.33 -2.38
CA ALA A 22 -11.85 -12.21 -3.36
C ALA A 22 -12.54 -13.57 -3.47
N GLU A 23 -12.92 -14.18 -2.34
CA GLU A 23 -13.69 -15.44 -2.32
C GLU A 23 -15.05 -15.30 -3.02
N LEU A 24 -15.63 -14.11 -3.00
CA LEU A 24 -16.91 -13.80 -3.69
C LEU A 24 -16.72 -13.43 -5.16
N GLY A 25 -15.49 -13.47 -5.67
CA GLY A 25 -15.19 -13.26 -7.08
C GLY A 25 -14.66 -11.88 -7.45
N ALA A 26 -14.42 -11.00 -6.47
CA ALA A 26 -13.76 -9.72 -6.74
C ALA A 26 -12.27 -9.91 -7.06
N VAL A 27 -11.74 -9.06 -7.93
CA VAL A 27 -10.30 -8.96 -8.16
C VAL A 27 -9.72 -7.94 -7.18
N VAL A 28 -8.87 -8.41 -6.28
CA VAL A 28 -8.22 -7.54 -5.29
C VAL A 28 -6.86 -7.10 -5.82
N VAL A 29 -6.67 -5.78 -5.89
CA VAL A 29 -5.40 -5.15 -6.26
C VAL A 29 -4.80 -4.52 -5.00
N ASP A 30 -3.66 -5.06 -4.58
CA ASP A 30 -2.96 -4.65 -3.36
C ASP A 30 -1.99 -3.51 -3.64
N ALA A 31 -2.23 -2.34 -3.07
CA ALA A 31 -1.39 -1.16 -3.25
C ALA A 31 0.04 -1.36 -2.70
N ASP A 32 0.20 -2.05 -1.58
CA ASP A 32 1.53 -2.33 -1.01
C ASP A 32 2.35 -3.24 -1.91
N GLN A 33 1.70 -4.23 -2.54
CA GLN A 33 2.36 -5.09 -3.51
C GLN A 33 2.78 -4.31 -4.75
N ILE A 34 1.95 -3.39 -5.24
CA ILE A 34 2.31 -2.51 -6.37
C ILE A 34 3.56 -1.68 -6.03
N VAL A 35 3.64 -1.10 -4.85
CA VAL A 35 4.82 -0.33 -4.42
C VAL A 35 6.09 -1.20 -4.50
N ARG A 36 6.02 -2.43 -4.03
CA ARG A 36 7.16 -3.37 -4.10
C ARG A 36 7.52 -3.71 -5.54
N ASP A 37 6.53 -3.96 -6.37
CA ASP A 37 6.73 -4.37 -7.77
C ASP A 37 7.36 -3.24 -8.60
N VAL A 38 6.92 -1.99 -8.44
CA VAL A 38 7.50 -0.85 -9.17
C VAL A 38 8.91 -0.51 -8.71
N GLN A 39 9.29 -0.91 -7.50
CA GLN A 39 10.63 -0.72 -6.92
C GLN A 39 11.51 -1.97 -7.04
N ALA A 40 11.10 -2.96 -7.82
CA ALA A 40 11.83 -4.22 -7.96
C ALA A 40 13.24 -4.00 -8.57
N PRO A 41 14.19 -4.90 -8.29
CA PRO A 41 15.50 -4.84 -8.90
C PRO A 41 15.43 -4.72 -10.43
N GLY A 42 16.22 -3.79 -10.98
CA GLY A 42 16.24 -3.51 -12.43
C GLY A 42 15.12 -2.61 -12.93
N SER A 43 14.21 -2.14 -12.07
CA SER A 43 13.16 -1.20 -12.47
C SER A 43 13.71 0.21 -12.71
N ALA A 44 13.05 0.96 -13.60
CA ALA A 44 13.38 2.37 -13.84
C ALA A 44 13.15 3.23 -12.58
N VAL A 45 12.16 2.89 -11.75
CA VAL A 45 11.89 3.56 -10.48
C VAL A 45 13.05 3.39 -9.52
N LEU A 46 13.55 2.16 -9.36
CA LEU A 46 14.68 1.90 -8.48
C LEU A 46 15.95 2.61 -8.96
N ALA A 47 16.20 2.66 -10.26
CA ALA A 47 17.33 3.41 -10.82
C ALA A 47 17.24 4.91 -10.50
N ARG A 48 16.04 5.50 -10.57
CA ARG A 48 15.83 6.91 -10.19
C ARG A 48 16.00 7.15 -8.70
N ILE A 49 15.56 6.22 -7.86
CA ILE A 49 15.78 6.30 -6.41
C ILE A 49 17.30 6.30 -6.10
N GLU A 50 18.04 5.42 -6.74
CA GLU A 50 19.51 5.38 -6.61
C GLU A 50 20.16 6.69 -7.05
N ASP A 51 19.75 7.25 -8.19
CA ASP A 51 20.27 8.52 -8.71
C ASP A 51 20.05 9.69 -7.74
N VAL A 52 18.92 9.73 -7.06
CA VAL A 52 18.54 10.83 -6.15
C VAL A 52 19.10 10.63 -4.74
N PHE A 53 19.09 9.40 -4.23
CA PHE A 53 19.43 9.11 -2.81
C PHE A 53 20.81 8.48 -2.61
N GLY A 54 21.45 8.01 -3.69
CA GLY A 54 22.78 7.43 -3.64
C GLY A 54 22.79 5.90 -3.73
N ALA A 55 23.97 5.35 -4.02
CA ALA A 55 24.16 3.91 -4.20
C ALA A 55 23.99 3.10 -2.91
N ASP A 56 24.08 3.73 -1.77
CA ASP A 56 23.93 3.08 -0.46
C ASP A 56 22.50 2.66 -0.12
N VAL A 57 21.51 3.10 -0.92
CA VAL A 57 20.11 2.61 -0.81
C VAL A 57 19.86 1.32 -1.61
N ILE A 58 20.88 0.82 -2.31
CA ILE A 58 20.82 -0.45 -3.04
C ILE A 58 21.69 -1.46 -2.30
N ASP A 59 21.14 -2.64 -2.04
CA ASP A 59 21.88 -3.71 -1.38
C ASP A 59 22.82 -4.48 -2.34
N ALA A 60 23.54 -5.47 -1.80
CA ALA A 60 24.47 -6.28 -2.57
C ALA A 60 23.81 -7.12 -3.69
N ASP A 61 22.50 -7.38 -3.57
CA ASP A 61 21.72 -8.16 -4.54
C ASP A 61 21.06 -7.27 -5.60
N GLY A 62 21.29 -5.96 -5.55
CA GLY A 62 20.67 -5.00 -6.46
C GLY A 62 19.25 -4.61 -6.10
N ALA A 63 18.78 -4.98 -4.92
CA ALA A 63 17.46 -4.65 -4.41
C ALA A 63 17.50 -3.38 -3.56
N LEU A 64 16.34 -2.76 -3.36
CA LEU A 64 16.20 -1.59 -2.50
C LEU A 64 16.46 -1.97 -1.04
N ASP A 65 17.41 -1.31 -0.40
CA ASP A 65 17.57 -1.32 1.05
C ASP A 65 16.60 -0.33 1.69
N ARG A 66 15.46 -0.85 2.12
CA ARG A 66 14.36 -0.05 2.67
C ARG A 66 14.75 0.67 3.96
N ALA A 67 15.59 0.05 4.78
CA ALA A 67 16.07 0.66 6.02
C ALA A 67 17.00 1.85 5.72
N ALA A 68 17.92 1.71 4.77
CA ALA A 68 18.81 2.78 4.35
C ALA A 68 18.04 3.95 3.74
N LEU A 69 17.08 3.68 2.86
CA LEU A 69 16.23 4.72 2.28
C LEU A 69 15.36 5.38 3.35
N GLY A 70 14.75 4.61 4.23
CA GLY A 70 13.94 5.10 5.34
C GLY A 70 14.71 6.05 6.24
N ALA A 71 15.97 5.74 6.55
CA ALA A 71 16.84 6.61 7.35
C ALA A 71 17.09 7.98 6.70
N LYS A 72 17.07 8.06 5.36
CA LYS A 72 17.25 9.31 4.61
C LYS A 72 15.99 10.17 4.53
N VAL A 73 14.82 9.55 4.49
CA VAL A 73 13.54 10.24 4.30
C VAL A 73 12.74 10.43 5.58
N PHE A 74 12.97 9.61 6.60
CA PHE A 74 12.27 9.69 7.87
C PHE A 74 12.65 10.98 8.60
N GLY A 75 11.62 11.77 8.95
CA GLY A 75 11.83 13.06 9.62
C GLY A 75 12.35 14.18 8.71
N ASP A 76 12.46 13.95 7.40
CA ASP A 76 12.84 14.94 6.40
C ASP A 76 11.74 15.07 5.33
N PRO A 77 10.80 16.03 5.49
CA PRO A 77 9.67 16.19 4.57
C PRO A 77 10.09 16.48 3.13
N GLU A 78 11.21 17.15 2.92
CA GLU A 78 11.73 17.47 1.57
C GLU A 78 12.19 16.19 0.86
N GLN A 79 12.95 15.35 1.54
CA GLN A 79 13.42 14.08 0.99
C GLN A 79 12.26 13.12 0.75
N LEU A 80 11.30 13.05 1.66
CA LEU A 80 10.08 12.27 1.49
C LEU A 80 9.28 12.75 0.26
N ALA A 81 9.16 14.06 0.05
CA ALA A 81 8.50 14.61 -1.13
C ALA A 81 9.20 14.22 -2.43
N ARG A 82 10.54 14.20 -2.44
CA ARG A 82 11.34 13.74 -3.60
C ARG A 82 11.10 12.27 -3.91
N LEU A 83 11.08 11.43 -2.88
CA LEU A 83 10.77 10.01 -3.04
C LEU A 83 9.37 9.80 -3.59
N ASN A 84 8.38 10.47 -3.02
CA ASN A 84 6.98 10.39 -3.46
C ASN A 84 6.81 10.87 -4.90
N ALA A 85 7.53 11.90 -5.33
CA ALA A 85 7.50 12.38 -6.73
C ALA A 85 8.01 11.33 -7.74
N ILE A 86 8.87 10.41 -7.30
CA ILE A 86 9.34 9.29 -8.12
C ILE A 86 8.35 8.12 -8.08
N VAL A 87 7.88 7.75 -6.89
CA VAL A 87 7.13 6.51 -6.66
C VAL A 87 5.65 6.65 -7.00
N HIS A 88 4.99 7.74 -6.60
CA HIS A 88 3.54 7.90 -6.79
C HIS A 88 3.08 7.81 -8.24
N PRO A 89 3.73 8.45 -9.23
CA PRO A 89 3.33 8.31 -10.63
C PRO A 89 3.43 6.86 -11.12
N ALA A 90 4.46 6.14 -10.73
CA ALA A 90 4.66 4.75 -11.11
C ALA A 90 3.61 3.83 -10.50
N VAL A 91 3.28 4.03 -9.22
CA VAL A 91 2.21 3.28 -8.54
C VAL A 91 0.85 3.58 -9.18
N ARG A 92 0.57 4.83 -9.51
CA ARG A 92 -0.67 5.21 -10.18
C ARG A 92 -0.81 4.53 -11.55
N ALA A 93 0.24 4.56 -12.37
CA ALA A 93 0.25 3.93 -13.68
C ALA A 93 0.07 2.41 -13.59
N GLU A 94 0.78 1.75 -12.69
CA GLU A 94 0.67 0.30 -12.51
C GLU A 94 -0.70 -0.11 -11.92
N SER A 95 -1.26 0.65 -10.98
CA SER A 95 -2.59 0.37 -10.47
C SER A 95 -3.65 0.49 -11.57
N GLN A 96 -3.57 1.53 -12.40
CA GLN A 96 -4.48 1.71 -13.53
C GLN A 96 -4.39 0.54 -14.52
N ARG A 97 -3.18 0.11 -14.85
CA ARG A 97 -2.96 -1.05 -15.73
C ARG A 97 -3.61 -2.32 -15.16
N ARG A 98 -3.48 -2.56 -13.84
CA ARG A 98 -4.11 -3.72 -13.18
C ARG A 98 -5.63 -3.63 -13.14
N PHE A 99 -6.18 -2.44 -12.98
CA PHE A 99 -7.64 -2.25 -13.07
C PHE A 99 -8.16 -2.57 -14.48
N GLU A 100 -7.48 -2.11 -15.51
CA GLU A 100 -7.83 -2.39 -16.90
C GLU A 100 -7.71 -3.88 -17.24
N GLU A 101 -6.65 -4.53 -16.77
CA GLU A 101 -6.46 -5.97 -16.90
C GLU A 101 -7.60 -6.75 -16.22
N ALA A 102 -7.97 -6.37 -15.00
CA ALA A 102 -9.09 -6.98 -14.28
C ALA A 102 -10.41 -6.75 -15.01
N ALA A 103 -10.63 -5.55 -15.55
CA ALA A 103 -11.82 -5.20 -16.31
C ALA A 103 -11.98 -6.06 -17.58
N SER A 104 -10.90 -6.53 -18.17
CA SER A 104 -10.91 -7.39 -19.35
C SER A 104 -11.59 -8.75 -19.12
N ALA A 105 -11.71 -9.17 -17.86
CA ALA A 105 -12.42 -10.40 -17.49
C ALA A 105 -13.95 -10.30 -17.68
N GLY A 106 -14.48 -9.09 -17.76
CA GLY A 106 -15.91 -8.86 -18.06
C GLY A 106 -16.46 -7.60 -17.39
N PRO A 107 -17.60 -7.09 -17.88
CA PRO A 107 -18.19 -5.84 -17.37
C PRO A 107 -18.70 -5.95 -15.93
N GLU A 108 -19.01 -7.16 -15.49
CA GLU A 108 -19.49 -7.44 -14.13
C GLU A 108 -18.34 -7.64 -13.12
N THR A 109 -17.10 -7.59 -13.56
CA THR A 109 -15.95 -7.76 -12.67
C THR A 109 -15.90 -6.61 -11.67
N VAL A 110 -15.89 -6.95 -10.39
CA VAL A 110 -15.67 -5.99 -9.29
C VAL A 110 -14.20 -5.93 -8.98
N VAL A 111 -13.62 -4.74 -9.01
CA VAL A 111 -12.21 -4.51 -8.66
C VAL A 111 -12.15 -3.83 -7.30
N VAL A 112 -11.38 -4.40 -6.39
CA VAL A 112 -11.15 -3.86 -5.05
C VAL A 112 -9.70 -3.41 -4.94
N TYR A 113 -9.49 -2.12 -4.76
CA TYR A 113 -8.17 -1.55 -4.49
C TYR A 113 -7.93 -1.49 -2.99
N ASP A 114 -7.09 -2.39 -2.50
CA ASP A 114 -6.72 -2.48 -1.10
C ASP A 114 -5.57 -1.52 -0.81
N VAL A 115 -5.87 -0.44 -0.09
CA VAL A 115 -4.92 0.65 0.17
C VAL A 115 -5.01 1.12 1.62
N PRO A 116 -3.87 1.18 2.36
CA PRO A 116 -3.90 1.52 3.79
C PRO A 116 -4.23 2.99 4.05
N LEU A 117 -3.83 3.91 3.19
CA LEU A 117 -3.94 5.37 3.37
C LEU A 117 -4.58 6.04 2.15
N LEU A 118 -5.87 5.74 1.90
CA LEU A 118 -6.59 6.30 0.76
C LEU A 118 -6.74 7.82 0.85
N VAL A 119 -7.01 8.32 2.06
CA VAL A 119 -7.37 9.74 2.29
C VAL A 119 -6.27 10.71 1.88
N GLU A 120 -5.00 10.30 1.97
CA GLU A 120 -3.87 11.20 1.71
C GLU A 120 -3.51 11.31 0.23
N ALA A 121 -3.83 10.31 -0.59
CA ALA A 121 -3.28 10.23 -1.93
C ALA A 121 -4.29 10.14 -3.06
N ARG A 122 -5.45 9.53 -2.86
CA ARG A 122 -6.35 9.17 -3.96
C ARG A 122 -7.85 9.23 -3.62
N VAL A 123 -8.23 10.00 -2.61
CA VAL A 123 -9.64 10.12 -2.22
C VAL A 123 -10.51 10.70 -3.35
N ASP A 124 -9.93 11.56 -4.18
CA ASP A 124 -10.62 12.23 -5.28
C ASP A 124 -10.64 11.42 -6.59
N ASP A 125 -10.06 10.23 -6.60
CA ASP A 125 -10.15 9.34 -7.75
C ASP A 125 -11.59 8.83 -7.93
N PRO A 126 -11.99 8.43 -9.16
CA PRO A 126 -13.38 8.06 -9.46
C PRO A 126 -13.74 6.67 -8.91
N TRP A 127 -13.78 6.53 -7.59
CA TRP A 127 -14.26 5.32 -6.93
C TRP A 127 -15.77 5.24 -7.00
N ASP A 128 -16.30 4.07 -7.34
CA ASP A 128 -17.75 3.82 -7.25
C ASP A 128 -18.20 3.67 -5.79
N LEU A 129 -17.29 3.17 -4.93
CA LEU A 129 -17.53 3.00 -3.50
C LEU A 129 -16.20 3.07 -2.73
N ILE A 130 -16.23 3.70 -1.58
CA ILE A 130 -15.12 3.66 -0.62
C ILE A 130 -15.60 2.90 0.62
N VAL A 131 -14.91 1.82 0.94
CA VAL A 131 -15.16 1.00 2.12
C VAL A 131 -14.05 1.24 3.14
N VAL A 132 -14.41 1.68 4.32
CA VAL A 132 -13.47 1.90 5.43
C VAL A 132 -13.64 0.80 6.45
N ALA A 133 -12.64 -0.07 6.59
CA ALA A 133 -12.60 -1.04 7.65
C ALA A 133 -12.24 -0.34 8.96
N HIS A 134 -13.08 -0.49 9.96
CA HIS A 134 -12.88 0.12 11.27
C HIS A 134 -13.04 -0.91 12.39
N ALA A 135 -12.18 -0.79 13.39
CA ALA A 135 -12.35 -1.46 14.67
C ALA A 135 -11.97 -0.49 15.80
N PRO A 136 -12.61 -0.56 16.97
CA PRO A 136 -12.22 0.24 18.12
C PRO A 136 -10.75 0.06 18.49
N ALA A 137 -10.12 1.08 19.08
CA ALA A 137 -8.71 1.04 19.45
C ALA A 137 -8.35 -0.17 20.34
N ASP A 138 -9.21 -0.50 21.29
CA ASP A 138 -9.03 -1.66 22.17
C ASP A 138 -9.00 -2.98 21.40
N GLU A 139 -9.90 -3.14 20.46
CA GLU A 139 -9.95 -4.34 19.61
C GLU A 139 -8.72 -4.43 18.70
N ARG A 140 -8.29 -3.31 18.11
CA ARG A 140 -7.06 -3.27 17.30
C ARG A 140 -5.83 -3.62 18.11
N ARG A 141 -5.72 -3.10 19.33
CA ARG A 141 -4.64 -3.42 20.27
C ARG A 141 -4.63 -4.91 20.61
N ARG A 142 -5.79 -5.47 20.98
CA ARG A 142 -5.95 -6.90 21.26
C ARG A 142 -5.50 -7.75 20.09
N ARG A 143 -5.89 -7.42 18.87
CA ARG A 143 -5.50 -8.15 17.65
C ARG A 143 -3.99 -8.08 17.38
N LEU A 144 -3.36 -6.94 17.63
CA LEU A 144 -1.91 -6.79 17.47
C LEU A 144 -1.15 -7.63 18.48
N VAL A 145 -1.59 -7.68 19.73
CA VAL A 145 -0.97 -8.50 20.80
C VAL A 145 -1.20 -9.99 20.55
N GLU A 146 -2.45 -10.40 20.37
CA GLU A 146 -2.82 -11.81 20.31
C GLU A 146 -2.50 -12.47 18.97
N LEU A 147 -2.71 -11.78 17.86
CA LEU A 147 -2.60 -12.36 16.51
C LEU A 147 -1.26 -12.08 15.83
N ARG A 148 -0.54 -11.03 16.23
CA ARG A 148 0.75 -10.64 15.65
C ARG A 148 1.91 -10.70 16.63
N GLY A 149 1.65 -11.08 17.89
CA GLY A 149 2.68 -11.23 18.92
C GLY A 149 3.37 -9.94 19.33
N MET A 150 2.75 -8.77 19.11
CA MET A 150 3.32 -7.50 19.52
C MET A 150 3.27 -7.32 21.03
N ALA A 151 4.26 -6.62 21.62
CA ALA A 151 4.17 -6.15 22.97
C ALA A 151 3.00 -5.16 23.13
N GLU A 152 2.30 -5.18 24.25
CA GLU A 152 1.09 -4.38 24.47
C GLU A 152 1.33 -2.87 24.29
N GLN A 153 2.47 -2.38 24.73
CA GLN A 153 2.84 -0.96 24.58
C GLN A 153 2.97 -0.57 23.10
N ALA A 154 3.66 -1.37 22.29
CA ALA A 154 3.82 -1.13 20.86
C ALA A 154 2.46 -1.18 20.13
N ALA A 155 1.59 -2.11 20.51
CA ALA A 155 0.24 -2.22 19.96
C ALA A 155 -0.63 -1.01 20.31
N GLN A 156 -0.47 -0.46 21.50
CA GLN A 156 -1.18 0.74 21.92
C GLN A 156 -0.76 1.97 21.10
N GLU A 157 0.52 2.16 20.86
CA GLU A 157 1.05 3.24 20.02
C GLU A 157 0.52 3.18 18.59
N LEU A 158 0.45 1.98 17.99
CA LEU A 158 -0.06 1.77 16.64
C LEU A 158 -1.58 1.87 16.52
N SER A 159 -2.32 1.77 17.62
CA SER A 159 -3.79 1.80 17.63
C SER A 159 -4.37 3.20 17.78
N LEU A 160 -3.54 4.16 18.12
CA LEU A 160 -3.93 5.56 18.20
C LEU A 160 -4.10 6.13 16.80
#